data_9909969f0126050c15f27de0308b246a
#
_entry.id   9909969f0126050c15f27de0308b246a
#
_cell.length_a   1.000
_cell.length_b   1.000
_cell.length_c   1.000
_cell.angle_alpha   90.00
_cell.angle_beta   90.00
_cell.angle_gamma   90.00
#
_symmetry.space_group_name_H-M   'P 1'
#
loop_
_entity.id
_entity.type
_entity.pdbx_description
1 polymer ?
#
loop_
_entity_poly.entity_id
_entity_poly.type
_entity_poly.pdbx_seq_one_letter_code
_entity_poly.pdbx_strand_id
1 'polypeptide(L)'
;MRDEIRQQPAALERTLRQEIKNVEKLKKRLEKNPPRMIVLAARGTSDNAALFGRYLLEIATGIPVSLAAPSIFTLYGASLRCQDALFVAISQSGESTDTNLVLERAKEQGALTIGITNEAESSLAKLAEHAFLVRAGREKSVAATKTYTGQMLMAYLLAYALGAKIKLDDLK
;
A
#
# COMPACT_ATOMS: atom_id res chain seq x y z
N MET A 1 17.41 6.18 14.79
CA MET A 1 17.51 4.89 14.08
C MET A 1 17.51 3.68 15.00
N ARG A 2 18.52 3.45 15.91
CA ARG A 2 18.54 2.25 16.77
C ARG A 2 17.24 2.09 17.60
N ASP A 3 16.75 3.15 18.18
CA ASP A 3 15.51 3.13 18.97
C ASP A 3 14.29 2.85 18.11
N GLU A 4 14.26 3.36 16.87
CA GLU A 4 13.18 3.11 15.92
C GLU A 4 13.18 1.66 15.42
N ILE A 5 14.36 1.05 15.26
CA ILE A 5 14.49 -0.38 14.96
C ILE A 5 13.90 -1.22 16.12
N ARG A 6 14.21 -0.87 17.36
CA ARG A 6 13.67 -1.57 18.55
C ARG A 6 12.15 -1.41 18.70
N GLN A 7 11.56 -0.37 18.13
CA GLN A 7 10.12 -0.11 18.15
C GLN A 7 9.35 -0.93 17.08
N GLN A 8 10.03 -1.59 16.15
CA GLN A 8 9.38 -2.32 15.06
C GLN A 8 8.35 -3.36 15.55
N PRO A 9 8.65 -4.26 16.49
CA PRO A 9 7.68 -5.27 16.92
C PRO A 9 6.39 -4.66 17.45
N ALA A 10 6.49 -3.65 18.33
CA ALA A 10 5.32 -2.96 18.88
C ALA A 10 4.54 -2.15 17.83
N ALA A 11 5.23 -1.61 16.82
CA ALA A 11 4.59 -0.92 15.71
C ALA A 11 3.80 -1.89 14.82
N LEU A 12 4.39 -3.05 14.48
CA LEU A 12 3.76 -4.08 13.66
C LEU A 12 2.52 -4.67 14.35
N GLU A 13 2.62 -5.01 15.65
CA GLU A 13 1.49 -5.49 16.44
C GLU A 13 0.35 -4.48 16.46
N ARG A 14 0.66 -3.20 16.67
CA ARG A 14 -0.33 -2.12 16.67
C ARG A 14 -1.00 -1.97 15.31
N THR A 15 -0.24 -2.02 14.21
CA THR A 15 -0.74 -1.97 12.84
C THR A 15 -1.70 -3.12 12.60
N LEU A 16 -1.28 -4.35 12.85
CA LEU A 16 -2.09 -5.55 12.65
C LEU A 16 -3.42 -5.45 13.43
N ARG A 17 -3.34 -5.15 14.72
CA ARG A 17 -4.52 -5.07 15.60
C ARG A 17 -5.52 -4.01 15.17
N GLN A 18 -5.05 -2.85 14.71
CA GLN A 18 -5.92 -1.72 14.40
C GLN A 18 -6.46 -1.75 12.97
N GLU A 19 -5.69 -2.30 12.02
CA GLU A 19 -6.09 -2.31 10.62
C GLU A 19 -6.84 -3.59 10.18
N ILE A 20 -6.82 -4.66 10.96
CA ILE A 20 -7.43 -5.92 10.55
C ILE A 20 -8.91 -5.80 10.18
N LYS A 21 -9.67 -4.98 10.89
CA LYS A 21 -11.10 -4.75 10.57
C LYS A 21 -11.28 -4.05 9.21
N ASN A 22 -10.37 -3.14 8.86
CA ASN A 22 -10.39 -2.45 7.58
C ASN A 22 -9.97 -3.41 6.45
N VAL A 23 -9.01 -4.28 6.72
CA VAL A 23 -8.57 -5.34 5.80
C VAL A 23 -9.70 -6.32 5.51
N GLU A 24 -10.46 -6.74 6.52
CA GLU A 24 -11.63 -7.61 6.36
C GLU A 24 -12.75 -6.96 5.52
N LYS A 25 -12.95 -5.66 5.66
CA LYS A 25 -13.90 -4.92 4.80
C LYS A 25 -13.43 -4.91 3.34
N LEU A 26 -12.14 -4.66 3.12
CA LEU A 26 -11.53 -4.68 1.79
C LEU A 26 -11.64 -6.08 1.17
N LYS A 27 -11.35 -7.14 1.93
CA LYS A 27 -11.47 -8.53 1.49
C LYS A 27 -12.86 -8.83 0.93
N LYS A 28 -13.91 -8.50 1.66
CA LYS A 28 -15.29 -8.68 1.21
C LYS A 28 -15.62 -7.94 -0.08
N ARG A 29 -14.98 -6.80 -0.32
CA ARG A 29 -15.13 -6.03 -1.57
C ARG A 29 -14.39 -6.70 -2.72
N LEU A 30 -13.16 -7.14 -2.49
CA LEU A 30 -12.32 -7.78 -3.50
C LEU A 30 -12.85 -9.17 -3.90
N GLU A 31 -13.47 -9.90 -2.98
CA GLU A 31 -14.17 -11.16 -3.28
C GLU A 31 -15.32 -10.98 -4.28
N LYS A 32 -16.00 -9.83 -4.24
CA LYS A 32 -17.11 -9.52 -5.18
C LYS A 32 -16.60 -9.05 -6.54
N ASN A 33 -15.52 -8.29 -6.54
CA ASN A 33 -14.95 -7.69 -7.74
C ASN A 33 -13.41 -7.85 -7.69
N PRO A 34 -12.88 -9.05 -8.01
CA PRO A 34 -11.45 -9.28 -7.98
C PRO A 34 -10.75 -8.48 -9.07
N PRO A 35 -9.63 -7.81 -8.76
CA PRO A 35 -8.90 -7.04 -9.74
C PRO A 35 -8.18 -7.99 -10.71
N ARG A 36 -8.06 -7.56 -11.97
CA ARG A 36 -7.30 -8.29 -12.99
C ARG A 36 -5.81 -7.99 -12.95
N MET A 37 -5.44 -6.86 -12.35
CA MET A 37 -4.07 -6.37 -12.26
C MET A 37 -3.93 -5.51 -11.01
N ILE A 38 -2.75 -5.52 -10.42
CA ILE A 38 -2.37 -4.63 -9.32
C ILE A 38 -1.28 -3.69 -9.82
N VAL A 39 -1.38 -2.40 -9.48
CA VAL A 39 -0.36 -1.41 -9.76
C VAL A 39 0.09 -0.80 -8.44
N LEU A 40 1.38 -0.90 -8.13
CA LEU A 40 1.98 -0.31 -6.93
C LEU A 40 2.72 0.97 -7.31
N ALA A 41 2.38 2.06 -6.65
CA ALA A 41 3.01 3.37 -6.85
C ALA A 41 3.70 3.80 -5.55
N ALA A 42 5.00 4.07 -5.61
CA ALA A 42 5.80 4.49 -4.46
C ALA A 42 6.99 5.34 -4.88
N ARG A 43 7.73 5.89 -3.91
CA ARG A 43 8.99 6.62 -4.10
C ARG A 43 9.93 6.40 -2.91
N GLY A 44 11.23 6.43 -3.18
CA GLY A 44 12.27 6.32 -2.17
C GLY A 44 12.27 4.97 -1.44
N THR A 45 12.33 4.96 -0.11
CA THR A 45 12.32 3.71 0.67
C THR A 45 11.03 2.91 0.47
N SER A 46 9.91 3.58 0.22
CA SER A 46 8.63 2.91 -0.06
C SER A 46 8.64 2.15 -1.39
N ASP A 47 9.51 2.51 -2.35
CA ASP A 47 9.72 1.75 -3.59
C ASP A 47 10.24 0.33 -3.31
N ASN A 48 11.11 0.18 -2.31
CA ASN A 48 11.61 -1.14 -1.91
C ASN A 48 10.48 -1.98 -1.28
N ALA A 49 9.58 -1.34 -0.53
CA ALA A 49 8.38 -2.02 -0.01
C ALA A 49 7.41 -2.41 -1.14
N ALA A 50 7.25 -1.56 -2.16
CA ALA A 50 6.46 -1.86 -3.35
C ALA A 50 7.07 -3.01 -4.15
N LEU A 51 8.39 -3.03 -4.33
CA LEU A 51 9.10 -4.13 -5.00
C LEU A 51 8.91 -5.45 -4.24
N PHE A 52 9.07 -5.45 -2.92
CA PHE A 52 8.75 -6.61 -2.08
C PHE A 52 7.28 -7.03 -2.25
N GLY A 53 6.36 -6.07 -2.17
CA GLY A 53 4.93 -6.29 -2.34
C GLY A 53 4.58 -6.91 -3.69
N ARG A 54 5.26 -6.49 -4.77
CA ARG A 54 5.09 -7.09 -6.09
C ARG A 54 5.35 -8.59 -6.07
N TYR A 55 6.52 -9.02 -5.59
CA TYR A 55 6.85 -10.44 -5.51
C TYR A 55 5.85 -11.21 -4.65
N LEU A 56 5.55 -10.68 -3.46
CA LEU A 56 4.63 -11.33 -2.53
C LEU A 56 3.23 -11.49 -3.15
N LEU A 57 2.69 -10.45 -3.75
CA LEU A 57 1.34 -10.45 -4.31
C LEU A 57 1.25 -11.38 -5.54
N GLU A 58 2.21 -11.30 -6.47
CA GLU A 58 2.24 -12.20 -7.64
C GLU A 58 2.32 -13.67 -7.23
N ILE A 59 3.22 -14.01 -6.29
CA ILE A 59 3.41 -15.38 -5.81
C ILE A 59 2.17 -15.88 -5.06
N ALA A 60 1.60 -15.05 -4.19
CA ALA A 60 0.54 -15.48 -3.28
C ALA A 60 -0.85 -15.49 -3.92
N THR A 61 -1.11 -14.64 -4.92
CA THR A 61 -2.45 -14.46 -5.50
C THR A 61 -2.54 -14.89 -6.98
N GLY A 62 -1.42 -14.95 -7.69
CA GLY A 62 -1.40 -15.17 -9.15
C GLY A 62 -1.86 -13.96 -9.97
N ILE A 63 -2.15 -12.82 -9.34
CA ILE A 63 -2.56 -11.60 -10.03
C ILE A 63 -1.31 -10.85 -10.49
N PRO A 64 -1.19 -10.45 -11.79
CA PRO A 64 -0.06 -9.68 -12.27
C PRO A 64 0.09 -8.35 -11.53
N VAL A 65 1.32 -7.99 -11.17
CA VAL A 65 1.63 -6.75 -10.46
C VAL A 65 2.63 -5.90 -11.25
N SER A 66 2.31 -4.66 -11.48
CA SER A 66 3.20 -3.67 -12.09
C SER A 66 3.65 -2.63 -11.06
N LEU A 67 4.89 -2.18 -11.18
CA LEU A 67 5.34 -0.96 -10.51
C LEU A 67 5.02 0.23 -11.41
N ALA A 68 4.35 1.24 -10.87
CA ALA A 68 4.03 2.44 -11.62
C ALA A 68 5.31 3.22 -11.99
N ALA A 69 5.32 3.75 -13.20
CA ALA A 69 6.28 4.78 -13.61
C ALA A 69 5.57 6.15 -13.57
N PRO A 70 5.72 6.93 -12.48
CA PRO A 70 4.98 8.19 -12.31
C PRO A 70 5.15 9.18 -13.46
N SER A 71 6.32 9.15 -14.14
CA SER A 71 6.59 9.99 -15.31
C SER A 71 5.61 9.81 -16.46
N ILE A 72 4.97 8.66 -16.59
CA ILE A 72 3.91 8.41 -17.57
C ILE A 72 2.77 9.42 -17.38
N PHE A 73 2.44 9.72 -16.13
CA PHE A 73 1.38 10.67 -15.78
C PHE A 73 1.91 12.10 -15.66
N THR A 74 3.07 12.30 -14.97
CA THR A 74 3.58 13.62 -14.61
C THR A 74 4.24 14.36 -15.78
N LEU A 75 4.94 13.65 -16.68
CA LEU A 75 5.67 14.24 -17.79
C LEU A 75 4.93 14.06 -19.13
N TYR A 76 4.41 12.86 -19.36
CA TYR A 76 3.78 12.54 -20.65
C TYR A 76 2.27 12.74 -20.67
N GLY A 77 1.64 12.99 -19.52
CA GLY A 77 0.19 13.23 -19.43
C GLY A 77 -0.66 12.08 -19.99
N ALA A 78 -0.10 10.86 -20.02
CA ALA A 78 -0.78 9.72 -20.61
C ALA A 78 -1.99 9.30 -19.76
N SER A 79 -3.05 8.87 -20.43
CA SER A 79 -4.23 8.26 -19.81
C SER A 79 -4.15 6.74 -19.98
N LEU A 80 -4.11 6.02 -18.86
CA LEU A 80 -4.09 4.56 -18.86
C LEU A 80 -5.51 4.02 -18.65
N ARG A 81 -5.82 2.89 -19.28
CA ARG A 81 -7.06 2.16 -19.01
C ARG A 81 -6.88 1.40 -17.70
N CYS A 82 -7.49 1.90 -16.62
CA CYS A 82 -7.33 1.40 -15.26
C CYS A 82 -8.56 0.63 -14.73
N GLN A 83 -9.57 0.43 -15.57
CA GLN A 83 -10.75 -0.36 -15.22
C GLN A 83 -10.32 -1.78 -14.84
N ASP A 84 -10.93 -2.34 -13.80
CA ASP A 84 -10.59 -3.65 -13.24
C ASP A 84 -9.16 -3.75 -12.63
N ALA A 85 -8.45 -2.64 -12.46
CA ALA A 85 -7.17 -2.60 -11.77
C ALA A 85 -7.30 -2.12 -10.32
N LEU A 86 -6.45 -2.67 -9.47
CA LEU A 86 -6.25 -2.21 -8.10
C LEU A 86 -4.99 -1.35 -8.07
N PHE A 87 -5.12 -0.06 -7.79
CA PHE A 87 -3.99 0.84 -7.59
C PHE A 87 -3.69 1.02 -6.11
N VAL A 88 -2.45 0.78 -5.72
CA VAL A 88 -1.97 0.90 -4.34
C VAL A 88 -0.83 1.91 -4.30
N ALA A 89 -1.06 3.05 -3.69
CA ALA A 89 -0.05 4.07 -3.47
C ALA A 89 0.55 3.90 -2.07
N ILE A 90 1.87 3.89 -1.98
CA ILE A 90 2.62 3.67 -0.74
C ILE A 90 3.50 4.89 -0.48
N SER A 91 3.23 5.63 0.59
CA SER A 91 3.99 6.82 0.98
C SER A 91 3.99 6.98 2.50
N GLN A 92 5.17 7.03 3.10
CA GLN A 92 5.30 7.17 4.55
C GLN A 92 4.60 8.45 5.05
N SER A 93 4.86 9.60 4.43
CA SER A 93 4.22 10.88 4.77
C SER A 93 2.84 11.06 4.16
N GLY A 94 2.54 10.32 3.08
CA GLY A 94 1.33 10.51 2.30
C GLY A 94 1.28 11.82 1.48
N GLU A 95 2.42 12.54 1.38
CA GLU A 95 2.51 13.83 0.71
C GLU A 95 3.38 13.78 -0.57
N SER A 96 3.69 12.58 -1.08
CA SER A 96 4.43 12.43 -2.34
C SER A 96 3.56 12.86 -3.51
N THR A 97 3.91 13.97 -4.14
CA THR A 97 3.18 14.55 -5.27
C THR A 97 3.02 13.55 -6.42
N ASP A 98 4.12 12.89 -6.80
CA ASP A 98 4.12 11.92 -7.91
C ASP A 98 3.20 10.73 -7.61
N THR A 99 3.30 10.18 -6.39
CA THR A 99 2.51 9.02 -5.97
C THR A 99 1.03 9.36 -5.87
N ASN A 100 0.71 10.54 -5.33
CA ASN A 100 -0.66 11.02 -5.20
C ASN A 100 -1.29 11.28 -6.57
N LEU A 101 -0.55 11.90 -7.51
CA LEU A 101 -1.03 12.13 -8.88
C LEU A 101 -1.33 10.81 -9.62
N VAL A 102 -0.46 9.78 -9.48
CA VAL A 102 -0.73 8.46 -10.06
C VAL A 102 -2.05 7.89 -9.53
N LEU A 103 -2.28 7.97 -8.20
CA LEU A 103 -3.50 7.45 -7.59
C LEU A 103 -4.74 8.24 -8.02
N GLU A 104 -4.64 9.57 -8.10
CA GLU A 104 -5.72 10.44 -8.55
C GLU A 104 -6.14 10.10 -9.98
N ARG A 105 -5.18 10.01 -10.90
CA ARG A 105 -5.45 9.66 -12.29
C ARG A 105 -6.04 8.26 -12.45
N ALA A 106 -5.55 7.28 -11.68
CA ALA A 106 -6.10 5.94 -11.68
C ALA A 106 -7.57 5.94 -11.19
N LYS A 107 -7.87 6.70 -10.14
CA LYS A 107 -9.23 6.86 -9.60
C LYS A 107 -10.19 7.49 -10.63
N GLU A 108 -9.75 8.55 -11.33
CA GLU A 108 -10.51 9.19 -12.42
C GLU A 108 -10.84 8.21 -13.56
N GLN A 109 -9.98 7.20 -13.77
CA GLN A 109 -10.16 6.15 -14.77
C GLN A 109 -10.93 4.92 -14.26
N GLY A 110 -11.49 4.99 -13.05
CA GLY A 110 -12.35 3.95 -12.49
C GLY A 110 -11.62 2.80 -11.79
N ALA A 111 -10.32 2.94 -11.48
CA ALA A 111 -9.60 1.96 -10.68
C ALA A 111 -10.05 2.00 -9.22
N LEU A 112 -10.03 0.83 -8.56
CA LEU A 112 -10.08 0.76 -7.10
C LEU A 112 -8.76 1.27 -6.52
N THR A 113 -8.81 2.21 -5.58
CA THR A 113 -7.61 2.88 -5.06
C THR A 113 -7.40 2.63 -3.57
N ILE A 114 -6.16 2.27 -3.23
CA ILE A 114 -5.69 2.07 -1.86
C ILE A 114 -4.52 3.01 -1.58
N GLY A 115 -4.55 3.69 -0.44
CA GLY A 115 -3.44 4.45 0.10
C GLY A 115 -2.85 3.75 1.34
N ILE A 116 -1.54 3.54 1.36
CA ILE A 116 -0.81 3.05 2.53
C ILE A 116 0.10 4.16 3.02
N THR A 117 -0.18 4.69 4.21
CA THR A 117 0.57 5.82 4.80
C THR A 117 0.71 5.67 6.30
N ASN A 118 1.63 6.44 6.91
CA ASN A 118 1.72 6.54 8.36
C ASN A 118 0.89 7.70 8.93
N GLU A 119 0.43 8.62 8.07
CA GLU A 119 -0.21 9.88 8.45
C GLU A 119 -1.69 9.89 8.05
N ALA A 120 -2.58 9.84 9.04
CA ALA A 120 -4.03 9.73 8.82
C ALA A 120 -4.63 10.97 8.10
N GLU A 121 -4.07 12.14 8.34
CA GLU A 121 -4.55 13.40 7.78
C GLU A 121 -3.87 13.78 6.45
N SER A 122 -3.03 12.89 5.92
CA SER A 122 -2.28 13.14 4.68
C SER A 122 -3.18 13.25 3.45
N SER A 123 -2.65 13.89 2.42
CA SER A 123 -3.29 13.99 1.10
C SER A 123 -3.60 12.61 0.52
N LEU A 124 -2.69 11.64 0.65
CA LEU A 124 -2.89 10.27 0.21
C LEU A 124 -4.07 9.59 0.91
N ALA A 125 -4.16 9.74 2.24
CA ALA A 125 -5.24 9.12 3.02
C ALA A 125 -6.62 9.67 2.63
N LYS A 126 -6.71 10.96 2.30
CA LYS A 126 -7.96 11.61 1.86
C LYS A 126 -8.33 11.28 0.42
N LEU A 127 -7.33 11.06 -0.44
CA LEU A 127 -7.51 10.77 -1.86
C LEU A 127 -7.99 9.34 -2.12
N ALA A 128 -7.40 8.37 -1.42
CA ALA A 128 -7.67 6.95 -1.60
C ALA A 128 -9.10 6.56 -1.21
N GLU A 129 -9.69 5.60 -1.92
CA GLU A 129 -10.99 5.01 -1.52
C GLU A 129 -10.88 4.22 -0.21
N HIS A 130 -9.75 3.53 -0.05
CA HIS A 130 -9.39 2.84 1.19
C HIS A 130 -8.01 3.31 1.65
N ALA A 131 -7.95 3.89 2.82
CA ALA A 131 -6.69 4.28 3.45
C ALA A 131 -6.33 3.29 4.57
N PHE A 132 -5.10 2.79 4.54
CA PHE A 132 -4.51 1.95 5.58
C PHE A 132 -3.35 2.66 6.24
N LEU A 133 -3.33 2.61 7.57
CA LEU A 133 -2.33 3.30 8.37
C LEU A 133 -1.28 2.33 8.89
N VAL A 134 -0.02 2.63 8.61
CA VAL A 134 1.13 1.86 9.12
C VAL A 134 1.27 1.97 10.65
N ARG A 135 0.77 3.05 11.25
CA ARG A 135 0.70 3.28 12.70
C ARG A 135 2.04 3.11 13.43
N ALA A 136 3.13 3.38 12.72
CA ALA A 136 4.48 3.25 13.27
C ALA A 136 4.85 4.39 14.26
N GLY A 137 3.98 5.42 14.35
CA GLY A 137 4.29 6.65 15.06
C GLY A 137 5.36 7.48 14.33
N ARG A 138 5.84 8.54 14.95
CA ARG A 138 6.81 9.43 14.33
C ARG A 138 8.13 8.72 14.05
N GLU A 139 8.59 8.76 12.81
CA GLU A 139 9.91 8.32 12.36
C GLU A 139 10.78 9.53 12.04
N LYS A 140 11.98 9.58 12.62
CA LYS A 140 12.92 10.68 12.47
C LYS A 140 14.12 10.34 11.58
N SER A 141 14.39 9.05 11.43
CA SER A 141 15.50 8.58 10.60
C SER A 141 15.25 8.87 9.13
N VAL A 142 16.28 9.33 8.42
CA VAL A 142 16.21 9.57 6.97
C VAL A 142 15.96 8.28 6.21
N ALA A 143 16.68 7.21 6.56
CA ALA A 143 16.35 5.87 6.10
C ALA A 143 15.21 5.31 6.96
N ALA A 144 14.08 4.99 6.35
CA ALA A 144 12.93 4.45 7.05
C ALA A 144 13.25 3.08 7.67
N THR A 145 12.73 2.82 8.85
CA THR A 145 12.90 1.57 9.59
C THR A 145 11.54 0.93 9.91
N LYS A 146 10.87 1.40 10.96
CA LYS A 146 9.58 0.86 11.41
C LYS A 146 8.43 1.14 10.44
N THR A 147 8.46 2.27 9.72
CA THR A 147 7.47 2.54 8.68
C THR A 147 7.67 1.63 7.47
N TYR A 148 8.92 1.34 7.09
CA TYR A 148 9.23 0.40 6.03
C TYR A 148 8.74 -1.02 6.34
N THR A 149 9.06 -1.56 7.53
CA THR A 149 8.57 -2.88 7.94
C THR A 149 7.05 -2.92 8.08
N GLY A 150 6.44 -1.82 8.50
CA GLY A 150 4.99 -1.68 8.51
C GLY A 150 4.36 -1.70 7.11
N GLN A 151 4.99 -1.09 6.11
CA GLN A 151 4.57 -1.18 4.71
C GLN A 151 4.67 -2.61 4.17
N MET A 152 5.71 -3.35 4.55
CA MET A 152 5.82 -4.78 4.22
C MET A 152 4.69 -5.60 4.86
N LEU A 153 4.35 -5.36 6.13
CA LEU A 153 3.20 -5.99 6.78
C LEU A 153 1.90 -5.68 6.03
N MET A 154 1.72 -4.44 5.56
CA MET A 154 0.54 -4.08 4.77
C MET A 154 0.46 -4.84 3.44
N ALA A 155 1.60 -5.20 2.82
CA ALA A 155 1.60 -6.06 1.63
C ALA A 155 1.10 -7.49 1.96
N TYR A 156 1.46 -8.06 3.12
CA TYR A 156 0.89 -9.33 3.58
C TYR A 156 -0.61 -9.24 3.84
N LEU A 157 -1.07 -8.17 4.49
CA LEU A 157 -2.49 -7.95 4.76
C LEU A 157 -3.29 -7.75 3.45
N LEU A 158 -2.70 -7.11 2.46
CA LEU A 158 -3.29 -6.96 1.14
C LEU A 158 -3.37 -8.31 0.41
N ALA A 159 -2.32 -9.13 0.46
CA ALA A 159 -2.34 -10.49 -0.07
C ALA A 159 -3.45 -11.33 0.58
N TYR A 160 -3.59 -11.26 1.90
CA TYR A 160 -4.70 -11.89 2.62
C TYR A 160 -6.07 -11.39 2.14
N ALA A 161 -6.25 -10.08 1.97
CA ALA A 161 -7.50 -9.50 1.46
C ALA A 161 -7.82 -9.95 0.02
N LEU A 162 -6.81 -10.25 -0.78
CA LEU A 162 -6.92 -10.79 -2.14
C LEU A 162 -7.14 -12.31 -2.18
N GLY A 163 -7.30 -12.96 -1.03
CA GLY A 163 -7.61 -14.38 -0.94
C GLY A 163 -6.41 -15.33 -0.84
N ALA A 164 -5.19 -14.79 -0.66
CA ALA A 164 -4.01 -15.62 -0.41
C ALA A 164 -4.15 -16.44 0.89
N LYS A 165 -3.56 -17.64 0.89
CA LYS A 165 -3.57 -18.56 2.06
C LYS A 165 -2.59 -18.09 3.15
N ILE A 166 -2.78 -16.90 3.65
CA ILE A 166 -2.01 -16.31 4.76
C ILE A 166 -2.80 -16.51 6.05
N LYS A 167 -2.18 -17.12 7.05
CA LYS A 167 -2.75 -17.21 8.39
C LYS A 167 -2.38 -15.94 9.17
N LEU A 168 -3.38 -15.19 9.61
CA LEU A 168 -3.14 -13.96 10.36
C LEU A 168 -2.38 -14.20 11.69
N ASP A 169 -2.48 -15.40 12.24
CA ASP A 169 -1.73 -15.78 13.46
C ASP A 169 -0.23 -15.89 13.19
N ASP A 170 0.19 -16.20 11.97
CA ASP A 170 1.61 -16.25 11.59
C ASP A 170 2.23 -14.84 11.44
N LEU A 171 1.39 -13.78 11.45
CA LEU A 171 1.82 -12.38 11.37
C LEU A 171 1.92 -11.70 12.74
N LYS A 172 1.61 -12.40 13.83
CA LYS A 172 1.73 -11.92 15.21
C LYS A 172 3.12 -12.19 15.75
#